data_76f21424e1d1533f0b6eeb9de68f4115
#
_entry.id   76f21424e1d1533f0b6eeb9de68f4115
#
_cell.length_a   1.000
_cell.length_b   1.000
_cell.length_c   1.000
_cell.angle_alpha   90.00
_cell.angle_beta   90.00
_cell.angle_gamma   90.00
#
_symmetry.space_group_name_H-M   'P 1'
#
loop_
_entity.id
_entity.type
_entity.pdbx_description
1 polymer ?
#
loop_
_entity_poly.entity_id
_entity_poly.type
_entity_poly.pdbx_seq_one_letter_code
_entity_poly.pdbx_strand_id
1 'polypeptide(L)'
;MAVKASERVKRYQNPNGPTISTVERKVIEQDGLYFKDIDGTGTVSAVNDWRLSPEERAQAYVKTLTTSEKIGQIFTSDWRMGPKYPSPRLAANGHKPVADESGLLDEAPVNVSDSIFGHQALPSTTDMVRKCFNRHVILRESPSPEDLADYLNQLQY
;
A
#
# COMPACT_ATOMS: atom_id res chain seq x y z
N MET A 1 17.64 17.46 1.01
CA MET A 1 16.22 17.76 1.27
C MET A 1 15.40 16.66 0.62
N ALA A 2 14.50 16.01 1.34
CA ALA A 2 13.57 15.06 0.71
C ALA A 2 12.59 15.82 -0.17
N VAL A 3 12.40 15.39 -1.40
CA VAL A 3 11.43 15.96 -2.33
C VAL A 3 10.04 15.68 -1.78
N LYS A 4 9.19 16.68 -1.69
CA LYS A 4 7.81 16.50 -1.19
C LYS A 4 7.06 15.48 -2.05
N ALA A 5 6.24 14.64 -1.43
CA ALA A 5 5.46 13.62 -2.15
C ALA A 5 4.63 14.22 -3.29
N SER A 6 4.08 15.42 -3.10
CA SER A 6 3.33 16.16 -4.13
C SER A 6 4.16 16.51 -5.38
N GLU A 7 5.47 16.67 -5.24
CA GLU A 7 6.37 17.01 -6.36
C GLU A 7 6.77 15.78 -7.18
N ARG A 8 6.54 14.57 -6.65
CA ARG A 8 6.82 13.30 -7.32
C ARG A 8 5.66 12.76 -8.15
N VAL A 9 4.47 13.34 -8.00
CA VAL A 9 3.26 12.87 -8.68
C VAL A 9 3.33 13.17 -10.18
N LYS A 10 3.39 12.12 -10.98
CA LYS A 10 3.23 12.20 -12.44
C LYS A 10 1.75 12.09 -12.80
N ARG A 11 1.31 12.87 -13.79
CA ARG A 11 -0.07 12.89 -14.28
C ARG A 11 -0.11 12.71 -15.78
N TYR A 12 -1.00 11.85 -16.23
CA TYR A 12 -1.22 11.51 -17.64
C TYR A 12 -2.70 11.72 -17.95
N GLN A 13 -2.97 12.60 -18.88
CA GLN A 13 -4.35 12.99 -19.25
C GLN A 13 -4.87 12.09 -20.37
N ASN A 14 -6.02 11.46 -20.16
CA ASN A 14 -6.73 10.77 -21.22
C ASN A 14 -7.79 11.69 -21.82
N PRO A 15 -7.88 11.82 -23.18
CA PRO A 15 -8.79 12.77 -23.81
C PRO A 15 -10.27 12.59 -23.43
N ASN A 16 -10.72 11.35 -23.30
CA ASN A 16 -12.10 11.00 -22.96
C ASN A 16 -12.16 9.99 -21.77
N GLY A 17 -11.22 10.11 -20.84
CA GLY A 17 -11.09 9.17 -19.74
C GLY A 17 -10.47 9.78 -18.48
N PRO A 18 -10.14 8.96 -17.51
CA PRO A 18 -9.58 9.43 -16.26
C PRO A 18 -8.17 9.97 -16.42
N THR A 19 -7.81 10.97 -15.63
CA THR A 19 -6.41 11.35 -15.44
C THR A 19 -5.73 10.28 -14.59
N ILE A 20 -4.69 9.66 -15.14
CA ILE A 20 -3.88 8.68 -14.41
C ILE A 20 -2.82 9.42 -13.60
N SER A 21 -2.85 9.25 -12.30
CA SER A 21 -1.85 9.80 -11.40
C SER A 21 -1.06 8.68 -10.73
N THR A 22 0.26 8.84 -10.67
CA THR A 22 1.14 7.87 -10.02
C THR A 22 2.39 8.54 -9.47
N VAL A 23 2.96 7.94 -8.43
CA VAL A 23 4.29 8.29 -7.93
C VAL A 23 5.30 7.26 -8.44
N GLU A 24 5.07 5.98 -8.18
CA GLU A 24 6.01 4.90 -8.47
C GLU A 24 5.48 3.90 -9.51
N ARG A 25 4.16 3.65 -9.54
CA ARG A 25 3.58 2.69 -10.49
C ARG A 25 3.86 3.10 -11.93
N LYS A 26 4.22 2.13 -12.76
CA LYS A 26 4.38 2.31 -14.19
C LYS A 26 3.06 2.69 -14.85
N VAL A 27 3.18 3.38 -15.95
CA VAL A 27 2.06 3.74 -16.82
C VAL A 27 2.31 3.10 -18.18
N ILE A 28 1.28 2.46 -18.69
CA ILE A 28 1.25 1.86 -20.01
C ILE A 28 0.65 2.90 -20.94
N GLU A 29 1.31 3.15 -22.05
CA GLU A 29 0.75 3.95 -23.16
C GLU A 29 0.39 3.00 -24.29
N GLN A 30 -0.87 3.03 -24.71
CA GLN A 30 -1.37 2.25 -25.83
C GLN A 30 -2.42 3.04 -26.60
N ASP A 31 -2.27 3.15 -27.90
CA ASP A 31 -3.21 3.84 -28.80
C ASP A 31 -3.51 5.29 -28.38
N GLY A 32 -2.51 5.98 -27.82
CA GLY A 32 -2.64 7.35 -27.31
C GLY A 32 -3.40 7.48 -26.00
N LEU A 33 -3.65 6.37 -25.31
CA LEU A 33 -4.28 6.30 -24.00
C LEU A 33 -3.31 5.80 -22.96
N TYR A 34 -3.49 6.28 -21.72
CA TYR A 34 -2.68 5.95 -20.56
C TYR A 34 -3.43 5.06 -19.59
N PHE A 35 -2.76 4.00 -19.12
CA PHE A 35 -3.29 3.03 -18.17
C PHE A 35 -2.31 2.84 -17.02
N LYS A 36 -2.80 2.71 -15.80
CA LYS A 36 -1.95 2.40 -14.66
C LYS A 36 -1.63 0.91 -14.66
N ASP A 37 -0.36 0.54 -14.65
CA ASP A 37 0.08 -0.86 -14.61
C ASP A 37 -0.16 -1.45 -13.21
N ILE A 38 -1.39 -1.90 -12.97
CA ILE A 38 -1.84 -2.40 -11.66
C ILE A 38 -1.30 -3.81 -11.40
N ASP A 39 -1.28 -4.66 -12.41
CA ASP A 39 -0.86 -6.06 -12.33
C ASP A 39 0.63 -6.29 -12.66
N GLY A 40 1.36 -5.23 -13.01
CA GLY A 40 2.79 -5.28 -13.27
C GLY A 40 3.17 -5.99 -14.58
N THR A 41 2.20 -6.23 -15.47
CA THR A 41 2.44 -6.97 -16.74
C THR A 41 3.08 -6.11 -17.82
N GLY A 42 3.02 -4.79 -17.70
CA GLY A 42 3.50 -3.84 -18.70
C GLY A 42 2.63 -3.78 -19.96
N THR A 43 1.48 -4.45 -19.97
CA THR A 43 0.53 -4.47 -21.08
C THR A 43 -0.88 -4.16 -20.58
N VAL A 44 -1.75 -3.65 -21.48
CA VAL A 44 -3.14 -3.39 -21.10
C VAL A 44 -3.88 -4.73 -20.97
N SER A 45 -4.17 -5.08 -19.74
CA SER A 45 -4.98 -6.25 -19.37
C SER A 45 -6.39 -5.81 -18.95
N ALA A 46 -7.31 -6.75 -18.82
CA ALA A 46 -8.64 -6.44 -18.29
C ALA A 46 -8.62 -5.85 -16.86
N VAL A 47 -7.54 -6.07 -16.09
CA VAL A 47 -7.36 -5.46 -14.77
C VAL A 47 -7.02 -3.98 -14.88
N ASN A 48 -6.17 -3.64 -15.85
CA ASN A 48 -5.63 -2.29 -16.05
C ASN A 48 -6.59 -1.39 -16.86
N ASP A 49 -7.47 -1.99 -17.65
CA ASP A 49 -8.30 -1.27 -18.61
C ASP A 49 -9.45 -0.54 -17.90
N TRP A 50 -9.28 0.75 -17.69
CA TRP A 50 -10.27 1.62 -17.04
C TRP A 50 -11.55 1.81 -17.88
N ARG A 51 -11.57 1.39 -19.16
CA ARG A 51 -12.76 1.44 -20.03
C ARG A 51 -13.76 0.35 -19.69
N LEU A 52 -13.31 -0.73 -19.07
CA LEU A 52 -14.17 -1.79 -18.54
C LEU A 52 -14.84 -1.36 -17.23
N SER A 53 -15.99 -1.96 -16.94
CA SER A 53 -16.67 -1.73 -15.68
C SER A 53 -15.82 -2.19 -14.47
N PRO A 54 -16.04 -1.63 -13.28
CA PRO A 54 -15.37 -2.09 -12.06
C PRO A 54 -15.56 -3.60 -11.82
N GLU A 55 -16.73 -4.13 -12.13
CA GLU A 55 -17.09 -5.54 -11.97
C GLU A 55 -16.28 -6.43 -12.91
N GLU A 56 -16.16 -6.07 -14.17
CA GLU A 56 -15.35 -6.81 -15.15
C GLU A 56 -13.89 -6.82 -14.75
N ARG A 57 -13.37 -5.69 -14.33
CA ARG A 57 -11.99 -5.55 -13.85
C ARG A 57 -11.74 -6.36 -12.57
N ALA A 58 -12.67 -6.32 -11.62
CA ALA A 58 -12.58 -7.11 -10.40
C ALA A 58 -12.62 -8.61 -10.69
N GLN A 59 -13.52 -9.06 -11.57
CA GLN A 59 -13.58 -10.46 -12.00
C GLN A 59 -12.29 -10.91 -12.69
N ALA A 60 -11.72 -10.07 -13.54
CA ALA A 60 -10.44 -10.34 -14.18
C ALA A 60 -9.33 -10.48 -13.14
N TYR A 61 -9.26 -9.56 -12.17
CA TYR A 61 -8.28 -9.60 -11.10
C TYR A 61 -8.41 -10.87 -10.23
N VAL A 62 -9.61 -11.19 -9.77
CA VAL A 62 -9.84 -12.38 -8.92
C VAL A 62 -9.45 -13.68 -9.62
N LYS A 63 -9.56 -13.75 -10.95
CA LYS A 63 -9.12 -14.92 -11.72
C LYS A 63 -7.60 -15.12 -11.71
N THR A 64 -6.83 -14.07 -11.53
CA THR A 64 -5.36 -14.15 -11.46
C THR A 64 -4.85 -14.58 -10.08
N LEU A 65 -5.68 -14.50 -9.05
CA LEU A 65 -5.28 -14.74 -7.68
C LEU A 65 -5.30 -16.22 -7.31
N THR A 66 -4.27 -16.68 -6.61
CA THR A 66 -4.24 -17.95 -5.89
C THR A 66 -5.24 -17.96 -4.73
N THR A 67 -5.50 -19.12 -4.15
CA THR A 67 -6.36 -19.23 -2.95
C THR A 67 -5.81 -18.43 -1.78
N SER A 68 -4.51 -18.45 -1.54
CA SER A 68 -3.87 -17.70 -0.46
C SER A 68 -4.01 -16.18 -0.66
N GLU A 69 -3.82 -15.70 -1.88
CA GLU A 69 -4.03 -14.29 -2.21
C GLU A 69 -5.49 -13.87 -2.04
N LYS A 70 -6.44 -14.71 -2.42
CA LYS A 70 -7.87 -14.45 -2.19
C LYS A 70 -8.19 -14.34 -0.70
N ILE A 71 -7.61 -15.23 0.12
CA ILE A 71 -7.76 -15.15 1.58
C ILE A 71 -7.21 -13.82 2.09
N GLY A 72 -6.03 -13.41 1.64
CA GLY A 72 -5.43 -12.14 2.03
C GLY A 72 -6.28 -10.90 1.68
N GLN A 73 -7.11 -10.96 0.64
CA GLN A 73 -7.99 -9.86 0.26
C GLN A 73 -9.15 -9.63 1.24
N ILE A 74 -9.59 -10.66 1.96
CA ILE A 74 -10.73 -10.56 2.87
C ILE A 74 -10.34 -10.24 4.32
N PHE A 75 -9.04 -10.29 4.64
CA PHE A 75 -8.53 -9.91 5.95
C PHE A 75 -8.23 -8.43 6.04
N THR A 76 -8.66 -7.81 7.14
CA THR A 76 -8.25 -6.47 7.53
C THR A 76 -7.35 -6.57 8.73
N SER A 77 -6.12 -6.11 8.61
CA SER A 77 -5.13 -6.15 9.66
C SER A 77 -4.89 -4.78 10.26
N ASP A 78 -4.42 -4.81 11.49
CA ASP A 78 -4.00 -3.65 12.24
C ASP A 78 -2.51 -3.42 11.98
N TRP A 79 -2.17 -2.32 11.33
CA TRP A 79 -0.79 -1.99 10.99
C TRP A 79 -0.33 -0.75 11.71
N ARG A 80 0.95 -0.75 12.04
CA ARG A 80 1.64 0.41 12.58
C ARG A 80 2.65 0.90 11.56
N MET A 81 2.71 2.20 11.44
CA MET A 81 3.77 2.84 10.69
C MET A 81 5.05 2.76 11.52
N GLY A 82 6.16 2.44 10.88
CA GLY A 82 7.44 2.30 11.56
C GLY A 82 7.99 3.62 12.10
N PRO A 83 9.15 3.57 12.76
CA PRO A 83 9.77 4.72 13.45
C PRO A 83 10.09 5.89 12.51
N LYS A 84 10.13 5.68 11.21
CA LYS A 84 10.25 6.76 10.22
C LYS A 84 9.04 7.71 10.25
N TYR A 85 7.89 7.23 10.71
CA TYR A 85 6.64 7.99 10.78
C TYR A 85 6.16 8.09 12.22
N PRO A 86 6.79 8.92 13.04
CA PRO A 86 6.45 9.01 14.46
C PRO A 86 5.00 9.50 14.65
N SER A 87 4.26 8.79 15.47
CA SER A 87 2.91 9.19 15.86
C SER A 87 2.94 10.03 17.13
N PRO A 88 2.62 11.32 17.08
CA PRO A 88 2.57 12.16 18.26
C PRO A 88 1.59 11.66 19.32
N ARG A 89 0.51 11.02 18.90
CA ARG A 89 -0.50 10.44 19.79
C ARG A 89 0.03 9.27 20.60
N LEU A 90 0.79 8.38 19.96
CA LEU A 90 1.39 7.24 20.65
C LEU A 90 2.50 7.70 21.59
N ALA A 91 3.33 8.64 21.16
CA ALA A 91 4.37 9.23 21.99
C ALA A 91 3.78 9.92 23.23
N ALA A 92 2.69 10.66 23.09
CA ALA A 92 2.01 11.32 24.20
C ALA A 92 1.43 10.34 25.22
N ASN A 93 1.11 9.11 24.82
CA ASN A 93 0.63 8.04 25.69
C ASN A 93 1.77 7.14 26.23
N GLY A 94 3.02 7.55 26.09
CA GLY A 94 4.17 6.79 26.58
C GLY A 94 4.52 5.54 25.77
N HIS A 95 3.87 5.32 24.63
CA HIS A 95 4.22 4.22 23.73
C HIS A 95 5.51 4.59 22.99
N LYS A 96 6.55 3.82 23.23
CA LYS A 96 7.77 3.93 22.43
C LYS A 96 7.46 3.50 20.98
N PRO A 97 8.07 4.16 20.00
CA PRO A 97 8.02 3.67 18.62
C PRO A 97 8.43 2.20 18.62
N VAL A 98 7.73 1.39 17.87
CA VAL A 98 8.09 -0.02 17.73
C VAL A 98 9.44 -0.05 17.04
N ALA A 99 10.47 -0.48 17.77
CA ALA A 99 11.86 -0.19 17.49
C ALA A 99 12.39 -0.82 16.18
N ASP A 100 11.63 -1.68 15.55
CA ASP A 100 12.17 -2.57 14.53
C ASP A 100 11.54 -2.44 13.15
N GLU A 101 10.56 -1.59 12.96
CA GLU A 101 10.17 -1.22 11.59
C GLU A 101 11.01 -0.05 11.14
N SER A 102 12.20 -0.37 10.62
CA SER A 102 13.25 0.60 10.27
C SER A 102 12.91 1.46 9.08
N GLY A 103 11.84 1.26 8.52
CA GLY A 103 11.56 2.19 7.53
C GLY A 103 10.55 1.82 6.57
N LEU A 104 10.29 0.66 6.24
CA LEU A 104 9.23 0.51 5.31
C LEU A 104 8.78 -0.86 4.98
N LEU A 105 9.56 -1.72 4.65
CA LEU A 105 9.06 -2.94 4.08
C LEU A 105 9.95 -4.17 4.36
N ASP A 106 11.14 -4.00 4.92
CA ASP A 106 12.10 -5.09 5.00
C ASP A 106 12.56 -5.40 6.42
N GLU A 107 11.61 -5.74 7.32
CA GLU A 107 12.02 -5.74 8.68
C GLU A 107 11.63 -6.91 9.51
N ALA A 108 12.37 -7.03 10.61
CA ALA A 108 12.13 -8.04 11.60
C ALA A 108 10.70 -7.98 12.14
N PRO A 109 10.13 -9.09 12.56
CA PRO A 109 8.84 -9.12 13.21
C PRO A 109 8.82 -8.15 14.38
N VAL A 110 7.78 -7.32 14.41
CA VAL A 110 7.60 -6.37 15.51
C VAL A 110 7.34 -7.13 16.80
N ASN A 111 8.20 -6.94 17.78
CA ASN A 111 7.99 -7.51 19.11
C ASN A 111 7.03 -6.61 19.89
N VAL A 112 5.78 -7.03 20.04
CA VAL A 112 4.73 -6.28 20.76
C VAL A 112 4.76 -6.66 22.23
N SER A 113 5.90 -6.48 22.91
CA SER A 113 6.05 -6.84 24.31
C SER A 113 5.13 -6.06 25.26
N ASP A 114 4.65 -4.90 24.84
CA ASP A 114 3.83 -3.99 25.64
C ASP A 114 2.37 -3.91 25.17
N SER A 115 1.93 -4.86 24.34
CA SER A 115 0.54 -4.91 23.87
C SER A 115 -0.36 -5.52 24.94
N ILE A 116 -1.57 -4.96 25.07
CA ILE A 116 -2.66 -5.56 25.85
C ILE A 116 -3.06 -6.97 25.38
N PHE A 117 -2.61 -7.36 24.19
CA PHE A 117 -2.84 -8.67 23.59
C PHE A 117 -1.72 -9.68 23.83
N GLY A 118 -0.74 -9.35 24.69
CA GLY A 118 0.36 -10.23 25.08
C GLY A 118 1.59 -10.16 24.18
N HIS A 119 2.59 -10.95 24.49
CA HIS A 119 3.91 -10.99 23.84
C HIS A 119 3.86 -11.76 22.51
N GLN A 120 3.07 -11.32 21.54
CA GLN A 120 3.06 -11.95 20.23
C GLN A 120 3.93 -11.14 19.26
N ALA A 121 4.83 -11.82 18.59
CA ALA A 121 5.51 -11.26 17.44
C ALA A 121 4.51 -11.10 16.30
N LEU A 122 4.30 -9.87 15.85
CA LEU A 122 3.50 -9.60 14.65
C LEU A 122 4.40 -9.64 13.43
N PRO A 123 3.89 -10.10 12.28
CA PRO A 123 4.62 -10.01 11.03
C PRO A 123 4.96 -8.55 10.72
N SER A 124 6.10 -8.32 10.07
CA SER A 124 6.43 -7.00 9.53
C SER A 124 5.42 -6.57 8.47
N THR A 125 5.37 -5.30 8.15
CA THR A 125 4.54 -4.78 7.05
C THR A 125 4.85 -5.49 5.74
N THR A 126 6.12 -5.76 5.45
CA THR A 126 6.55 -6.55 4.30
C THR A 126 5.96 -7.95 4.29
N ASP A 127 6.03 -8.65 5.42
CA ASP A 127 5.48 -10.00 5.53
C ASP A 127 3.96 -10.00 5.38
N MET A 128 3.29 -9.01 5.95
CA MET A 128 1.83 -8.86 5.81
C MET A 128 1.42 -8.66 4.33
N VAL A 129 2.17 -7.84 3.58
CA VAL A 129 1.88 -7.61 2.16
C VAL A 129 2.30 -8.79 1.29
N ARG A 130 3.53 -9.31 1.46
CA ARG A 130 4.14 -10.28 0.54
C ARG A 130 3.80 -11.73 0.86
N LYS A 131 3.73 -12.09 2.14
CA LYS A 131 3.50 -13.48 2.57
C LYS A 131 2.04 -13.73 2.96
N CYS A 132 1.39 -12.76 3.59
CA CYS A 132 -0.01 -12.88 4.00
C CYS A 132 -0.97 -12.29 2.96
N PHE A 133 -0.46 -11.65 1.91
CA PHE A 133 -1.23 -11.04 0.82
C PHE A 133 -2.29 -10.04 1.29
N ASN A 134 -2.09 -9.44 2.46
CA ASN A 134 -3.03 -8.49 3.04
C ASN A 134 -3.07 -7.21 2.22
N ARG A 135 -4.27 -6.70 1.95
CA ARG A 135 -4.50 -5.48 1.16
C ARG A 135 -5.36 -4.44 1.87
N HIS A 136 -5.95 -4.82 3.00
CA HIS A 136 -6.80 -3.94 3.79
C HIS A 136 -6.18 -3.73 5.16
N VAL A 137 -5.99 -2.46 5.53
CA VAL A 137 -5.31 -2.11 6.77
C VAL A 137 -6.13 -1.13 7.59
N ILE A 138 -6.04 -1.29 8.90
CA ILE A 138 -6.44 -0.27 9.87
C ILE A 138 -5.15 0.40 10.34
N LEU A 139 -4.97 1.66 10.02
CA LEU A 139 -3.85 2.44 10.54
C LEU A 139 -4.19 2.93 11.95
N ARG A 140 -3.40 2.53 12.92
CA ARG A 140 -3.58 2.90 14.34
C ARG A 140 -2.98 4.25 14.68
N GLU A 141 -2.33 4.89 13.75
CA GLU A 141 -1.57 6.09 13.97
C GLU A 141 -2.20 7.27 13.23
N SER A 142 -1.90 8.46 13.71
CA SER A 142 -2.37 9.70 13.08
C SER A 142 -1.16 10.54 12.69
N PRO A 143 -0.41 10.13 11.66
CA PRO A 143 0.72 10.88 11.16
C PRO A 143 0.23 12.16 10.45
N SER A 144 1.18 12.97 10.00
CA SER A 144 0.82 14.06 9.09
C SER A 144 0.21 13.50 7.79
N PRO A 145 -0.64 14.26 7.09
CA PRO A 145 -1.16 13.82 5.80
C PRO A 145 -0.06 13.49 4.78
N GLU A 146 1.08 14.18 4.85
CA GLU A 146 2.22 13.94 3.98
C GLU A 146 2.90 12.59 4.28
N ASP A 147 3.13 12.29 5.55
CA ASP A 147 3.71 11.02 6.00
C ASP A 147 2.79 9.85 5.66
N LEU A 148 1.48 10.02 5.87
CA LEU A 148 0.49 9.01 5.51
C LEU A 148 0.48 8.73 4.02
N ALA A 149 0.52 9.78 3.19
CA ALA A 149 0.56 9.62 1.74
C ALA A 149 1.85 8.93 1.28
N ASP A 150 2.99 9.28 1.87
CA ASP A 150 4.27 8.65 1.55
C ASP A 150 4.27 7.16 1.94
N TYR A 151 3.81 6.83 3.13
CA TYR A 151 3.68 5.45 3.58
C TYR A 151 2.76 4.61 2.69
N LEU A 152 1.56 5.13 2.37
CA LEU A 152 0.61 4.41 1.51
C LEU A 152 1.14 4.23 0.08
N ASN A 153 1.88 5.21 -0.45
CA ASN A 153 2.52 5.06 -1.76
C ASN A 153 3.57 3.94 -1.75
N GLN A 154 4.31 3.80 -0.67
CA GLN A 154 5.32 2.75 -0.54
C GLN A 154 4.69 1.36 -0.39
N LEU A 155 3.55 1.26 0.29
CA LEU A 155 2.80 0.00 0.37
C LEU A 155 2.27 -0.49 -0.98
N GLN A 156 2.05 0.43 -1.92
CA GLN A 156 1.56 0.10 -3.26
C GLN A 156 2.68 -0.31 -4.24
N TYR A 157 3.94 -0.18 -3.84
CA TYR A 157 5.11 -0.48 -4.64
C TYR A 157 5.62 -1.90 -4.36
#